data_1ef5441842ecf588b6fb2b31b3106108
#
_entry.id   1ef5441842ecf588b6fb2b31b3106108
#
_cell.length_a   1.000
_cell.length_b   1.000
_cell.length_c   1.000
_cell.angle_alpha   90.00
_cell.angle_beta   90.00
_cell.angle_gamma   90.00
#
_symmetry.space_group_name_H-M   'P 1'
#
loop_
_entity.id
_entity.type
_entity.pdbx_description
1 polymer ?
#
loop_
_entity_poly.entity_id
_entity_poly.type
_entity_poly.pdbx_seq_one_letter_code
_entity_poly.pdbx_strand_id
1 'polypeptide(L)'
;MLVGKLAYSWEKRGGNFGSLKEINERKIELMTAEQEPVENVQWITGRDYIVVVAARTKFKDSMGNQYRFVNCGLRQLRLFPEVNKDNYSIQRIFLMFQQGYVEKDIELINEYVEALSGRVVYVKDKAEFIKFLNSRKDKNRVIKEMVILCHGIIDTASFHYHHENKGKEKTGEFKSRDVVDVQEAVFDYDAVVTTYACRAGISVDGKDLTGMDAGQENSPAQKMADCWDVSVRAFEMRSDYSSIYGTKKEIRAAENYEDVIEEYEESLSGYNKKKANSDVDITPPQKPENYDEMSKRYDDVTARDANAKRGAGPIAPNGAWRMPGTGDSPEGLKEGLQTYQPGEWTL
;
A
#
# COMPACT_ATOMS: atom_id res chain seq x y z
N MET A 1 29.87 5.71 9.10
CA MET A 1 28.81 4.73 8.85
C MET A 1 29.21 3.59 7.91
N LEU A 2 30.04 3.81 6.87
CA LEU A 2 30.56 2.73 5.99
C LEU A 2 31.32 1.62 6.75
N VAL A 3 32.06 1.98 7.79
CA VAL A 3 32.84 1.02 8.59
C VAL A 3 31.96 0.02 9.35
N GLY A 4 30.76 0.43 9.75
CA GLY A 4 29.81 -0.46 10.43
C GLY A 4 29.17 -1.53 9.52
N LYS A 5 28.86 -1.17 8.26
CA LYS A 5 28.31 -2.13 7.28
C LYS A 5 29.33 -3.18 6.86
N LEU A 6 30.59 -2.79 6.68
CA LEU A 6 31.68 -3.72 6.35
C LEU A 6 31.97 -4.70 7.50
N ALA A 7 31.94 -4.24 8.75
CA ALA A 7 32.15 -5.10 9.92
C ALA A 7 30.99 -6.11 10.08
N TYR A 8 29.74 -5.68 9.92
CA TYR A 8 28.57 -6.53 10.06
C TYR A 8 28.46 -7.60 8.95
N SER A 9 28.83 -7.24 7.71
CA SER A 9 28.89 -8.17 6.58
C SER A 9 30.00 -9.22 6.71
N TRP A 10 31.08 -8.92 7.44
CA TRP A 10 32.21 -9.83 7.64
C TRP A 10 31.97 -10.83 8.76
N GLU A 11 31.32 -10.42 9.85
CA GLU A 11 30.93 -11.33 10.95
C GLU A 11 29.99 -12.45 10.47
N LYS A 12 29.04 -12.13 9.60
CA LYS A 12 28.12 -13.11 9.03
C LYS A 12 28.78 -14.17 8.11
N ARG A 13 29.99 -13.89 7.57
CA ARG A 13 30.65 -14.82 6.63
C ARG A 13 31.65 -15.78 7.28
N GLY A 14 31.66 -15.91 8.61
CA GLY A 14 32.48 -16.93 9.33
C GLY A 14 33.99 -16.81 9.09
N GLY A 15 34.51 -15.61 8.79
CA GLY A 15 35.93 -15.38 8.57
C GLY A 15 36.73 -15.59 9.85
N ASN A 16 37.69 -16.50 9.84
CA ASN A 16 38.66 -16.68 10.93
C ASN A 16 39.46 -15.37 11.15
N PHE A 17 39.41 -14.88 12.36
CA PHE A 17 40.22 -13.73 12.78
C PHE A 17 41.70 -14.12 12.75
N GLY A 18 42.49 -13.48 11.89
CA GLY A 18 43.91 -13.51 11.93
C GLY A 18 44.47 -12.96 13.26
N SER A 19 45.75 -13.14 13.54
CA SER A 19 46.36 -12.67 14.78
C SER A 19 46.15 -11.16 14.95
N LEU A 20 46.10 -10.69 16.19
CA LEU A 20 46.03 -9.26 16.53
C LEU A 20 47.07 -8.40 15.79
N LYS A 21 48.21 -9.02 15.40
CA LYS A 21 49.26 -8.39 14.62
C LYS A 21 48.84 -8.11 13.19
N GLU A 22 48.19 -9.11 12.52
CA GLU A 22 47.67 -8.95 11.15
C GLU A 22 46.52 -7.94 11.08
N ILE A 23 45.71 -7.86 12.12
CA ILE A 23 44.62 -6.88 12.22
C ILE A 23 45.20 -5.46 12.33
N ASN A 24 46.28 -5.29 13.12
CA ASN A 24 46.93 -4.00 13.28
C ASN A 24 47.72 -3.58 12.03
N GLU A 25 48.41 -4.51 11.35
CA GLU A 25 49.13 -4.23 10.11
C GLU A 25 48.16 -3.82 8.99
N ARG A 26 47.03 -4.52 8.81
CA ARG A 26 45.95 -4.12 7.88
C ARG A 26 45.28 -2.79 8.26
N LYS A 27 45.15 -2.50 9.56
CA LYS A 27 44.63 -1.22 10.01
C LYS A 27 45.58 -0.06 9.69
N ILE A 28 46.88 -0.29 9.75
CA ILE A 28 47.91 0.65 9.35
C ILE A 28 47.94 0.83 7.82
N GLU A 29 47.84 -0.26 7.03
CA GLU A 29 47.72 -0.19 5.58
C GLU A 29 46.44 0.57 5.13
N LEU A 30 45.30 0.37 5.79
CA LEU A 30 44.09 1.12 5.50
C LEU A 30 44.15 2.60 5.91
N MET A 31 45.01 2.94 6.88
CA MET A 31 45.22 4.33 7.30
C MET A 31 46.32 5.06 6.49
N THR A 32 47.21 4.30 5.84
CA THR A 32 48.31 4.84 4.99
C THR A 32 48.02 4.75 3.49
N ALA A 33 46.98 4.00 3.08
CA ALA A 33 46.46 4.13 1.74
C ALA A 33 46.05 5.59 1.54
N GLU A 34 46.77 6.30 0.67
CA GLU A 34 46.42 7.66 0.25
C GLU A 34 44.94 7.65 -0.03
N GLN A 35 44.18 8.45 0.74
CA GLN A 35 42.78 8.63 0.49
C GLN A 35 42.68 9.22 -0.91
N GLU A 36 42.41 8.37 -1.91
CA GLU A 36 41.91 8.90 -3.16
C GLU A 36 40.80 9.89 -2.79
N PRO A 37 40.79 11.08 -3.36
CA PRO A 37 39.77 12.05 -3.06
C PRO A 37 38.45 11.34 -3.26
N VAL A 38 37.61 11.24 -2.22
CA VAL A 38 36.27 10.65 -2.28
C VAL A 38 35.49 11.59 -3.17
N GLU A 39 35.67 11.42 -4.51
CA GLU A 39 34.91 12.12 -5.52
C GLU A 39 33.47 11.67 -5.36
N ASN A 40 32.64 12.61 -4.98
CA ASN A 40 31.18 12.51 -4.95
C ASN A 40 30.56 11.50 -3.98
N VAL A 41 30.79 11.67 -2.69
CA VAL A 41 29.86 11.16 -1.69
C VAL A 41 28.54 11.93 -1.87
N GLN A 42 27.64 11.36 -2.64
CA GLN A 42 26.32 11.90 -2.83
C GLN A 42 25.53 11.75 -1.52
N TRP A 43 25.40 12.83 -0.77
CA TRP A 43 24.71 12.81 0.52
C TRP A 43 23.21 12.59 0.30
N ILE A 44 22.65 11.58 0.95
CA ILE A 44 21.19 11.38 1.00
C ILE A 44 20.59 12.57 1.74
N THR A 45 19.77 13.35 1.05
CA THR A 45 19.13 14.55 1.60
C THR A 45 17.63 14.36 1.87
N GLY A 46 17.05 13.26 1.42
CA GLY A 46 15.62 13.03 1.57
C GLY A 46 15.21 11.58 1.74
N ARG A 47 14.09 11.40 2.41
CA ARG A 47 13.38 10.12 2.59
C ARG A 47 12.02 10.17 1.96
N ASP A 48 11.71 9.16 1.16
CA ASP A 48 10.44 8.99 0.50
C ASP A 48 9.60 7.93 1.20
N TYR A 49 8.35 8.27 1.44
CA TYR A 49 7.30 7.39 1.93
C TYR A 49 6.30 7.20 0.81
N ILE A 50 6.22 5.99 0.26
CA ILE A 50 5.51 5.72 -0.99
C ILE A 50 4.35 4.79 -0.71
N VAL A 51 3.15 5.18 -1.13
CA VAL A 51 2.05 4.24 -1.28
C VAL A 51 1.78 3.99 -2.77
N VAL A 52 1.82 2.74 -3.17
CA VAL A 52 1.57 2.28 -4.54
C VAL A 52 0.14 1.80 -4.64
N VAL A 53 -0.64 2.39 -5.53
CA VAL A 53 -2.06 2.13 -5.69
C VAL A 53 -2.33 1.60 -7.09
N ALA A 54 -2.89 0.41 -7.17
CA ALA A 54 -3.26 -0.23 -8.43
C ALA A 54 -4.47 0.44 -9.11
N ALA A 55 -4.71 0.06 -10.34
CA ALA A 55 -5.88 0.43 -11.15
C ALA A 55 -7.20 0.17 -10.42
N ARG A 56 -8.23 0.91 -10.78
CA ARG A 56 -9.57 0.75 -10.20
C ARG A 56 -10.08 -0.67 -10.41
N THR A 57 -10.59 -1.28 -9.37
CA THR A 57 -11.16 -2.61 -9.48
C THR A 57 -12.52 -2.55 -10.22
N LYS A 58 -12.88 -3.63 -10.92
CA LYS A 58 -14.16 -3.78 -11.62
C LYS A 58 -15.22 -4.54 -10.82
N PHE A 59 -14.92 -4.91 -9.58
CA PHE A 59 -15.93 -5.56 -8.73
C PHE A 59 -17.06 -4.60 -8.42
N LYS A 60 -18.30 -5.08 -8.65
CA LYS A 60 -19.50 -4.27 -8.62
C LYS A 60 -20.29 -4.34 -7.30
N ASP A 61 -19.77 -5.02 -6.30
CA ASP A 61 -20.49 -5.30 -5.05
C ASP A 61 -20.88 -4.02 -4.31
N SER A 62 -20.02 -3.02 -4.38
CA SER A 62 -20.30 -1.65 -3.96
C SER A 62 -19.37 -0.67 -4.66
N MET A 63 -19.76 0.58 -4.77
CA MET A 63 -18.89 1.62 -5.35
C MET A 63 -17.62 1.79 -4.53
N GLY A 64 -17.71 1.74 -3.20
CA GLY A 64 -16.56 1.80 -2.30
C GLY A 64 -15.54 0.71 -2.56
N ASN A 65 -15.98 -0.49 -2.91
CA ASN A 65 -15.12 -1.61 -3.22
C ASN A 65 -14.31 -1.40 -4.52
N GLN A 66 -14.81 -0.63 -5.47
CA GLN A 66 -14.06 -0.25 -6.68
C GLN A 66 -12.88 0.67 -6.35
N TYR A 67 -12.95 1.45 -5.27
CA TYR A 67 -11.94 2.40 -4.82
C TYR A 67 -11.14 1.93 -3.62
N ARG A 68 -11.18 0.62 -3.30
CA ARG A 68 -10.52 0.06 -2.11
C ARG A 68 -9.04 0.38 -2.02
N PHE A 69 -8.32 0.33 -3.15
CA PHE A 69 -6.89 0.63 -3.17
C PHE A 69 -6.62 2.12 -2.91
N VAL A 70 -7.41 3.02 -3.52
CA VAL A 70 -7.30 4.46 -3.27
C VAL A 70 -7.59 4.78 -1.82
N ASN A 71 -8.69 4.25 -1.27
CA ASN A 71 -9.06 4.54 0.12
C ASN A 71 -8.03 3.99 1.12
N CYS A 72 -7.49 2.79 0.91
CA CYS A 72 -6.37 2.29 1.71
C CYS A 72 -5.11 3.14 1.51
N GLY A 73 -4.86 3.61 0.28
CA GLY A 73 -3.74 4.47 -0.04
C GLY A 73 -3.81 5.82 0.66
N LEU A 74 -4.97 6.48 0.67
CA LEU A 74 -5.20 7.75 1.39
C LEU A 74 -5.02 7.57 2.90
N ARG A 75 -5.54 6.46 3.46
CA ARG A 75 -5.28 6.11 4.86
C ARG A 75 -3.79 5.99 5.14
N GLN A 76 -3.05 5.24 4.33
CA GLN A 76 -1.62 5.03 4.52
C GLN A 76 -0.85 6.35 4.39
N LEU A 77 -1.19 7.17 3.39
CA LEU A 77 -0.56 8.47 3.19
C LEU A 77 -0.69 9.36 4.44
N ARG A 78 -1.86 9.34 5.09
CA ARG A 78 -2.11 10.06 6.33
C ARG A 78 -1.28 9.54 7.51
N LEU A 79 -0.94 8.25 7.51
CA LEU A 79 -0.15 7.62 8.58
C LEU A 79 1.36 7.84 8.42
N PHE A 80 1.81 8.21 7.24
CA PHE A 80 3.20 8.54 7.02
C PHE A 80 3.62 9.82 7.78
N PRO A 81 4.87 9.92 8.24
CA PRO A 81 5.33 11.08 8.96
C PRO A 81 5.30 12.34 8.10
N GLU A 82 4.91 13.47 8.70
CA GLU A 82 4.85 14.78 8.03
C GLU A 82 6.15 15.57 8.17
N VAL A 83 6.80 15.40 9.30
CA VAL A 83 7.93 16.21 9.70
C VAL A 83 9.19 15.36 9.74
N ASN A 84 10.25 15.94 9.26
CA ASN A 84 11.60 15.39 9.32
C ASN A 84 12.11 15.38 10.76
N LYS A 85 12.34 14.19 11.31
CA LYS A 85 12.93 14.02 12.65
C LYS A 85 14.46 14.05 12.66
N ASP A 86 15.09 13.80 11.49
CA ASP A 86 16.53 13.52 11.36
C ASP A 86 17.23 14.45 10.34
N ASN A 87 16.71 15.64 10.12
CA ASN A 87 17.22 16.60 9.10
C ASN A 87 17.10 16.13 7.62
N TYR A 88 16.36 15.07 7.34
CA TYR A 88 16.03 14.68 5.97
C TYR A 88 14.73 15.34 5.50
N SER A 89 14.67 15.77 4.25
CA SER A 89 13.40 16.21 3.68
C SER A 89 12.49 15.01 3.42
N ILE A 90 11.30 15.00 4.02
CA ILE A 90 10.30 13.94 3.80
C ILE A 90 9.45 14.28 2.58
N GLN A 91 9.19 13.27 1.73
CA GLN A 91 8.16 13.31 0.71
C GLN A 91 7.19 12.15 0.92
N ARG A 92 5.88 12.47 0.90
CA ARG A 92 4.79 11.51 0.86
C ARG A 92 4.34 11.37 -0.58
N ILE A 93 4.42 10.18 -1.14
CA ILE A 93 4.17 9.93 -2.55
C ILE A 93 3.02 8.93 -2.71
N PHE A 94 2.00 9.36 -3.45
CA PHE A 94 0.90 8.52 -3.88
C PHE A 94 1.15 8.09 -5.32
N LEU A 95 1.79 6.92 -5.50
CA LEU A 95 2.15 6.37 -6.80
C LEU A 95 0.97 5.57 -7.35
N MET A 96 0.38 6.01 -8.45
CA MET A 96 -0.91 5.51 -8.90
C MET A 96 -0.90 5.00 -10.34
N PHE A 97 -1.45 3.80 -10.53
CA PHE A 97 -1.82 3.27 -11.84
C PHE A 97 -3.23 3.76 -12.20
N GLN A 98 -3.35 4.60 -13.25
CA GLN A 98 -4.57 5.35 -13.55
C GLN A 98 -5.72 4.52 -14.15
N GLN A 99 -5.47 3.31 -14.62
CA GLN A 99 -6.43 2.56 -15.41
C GLN A 99 -7.76 2.37 -14.69
N GLY A 100 -8.84 2.72 -15.38
CA GLY A 100 -10.21 2.56 -14.90
C GLY A 100 -10.74 3.70 -14.03
N TYR A 101 -9.91 4.62 -13.55
CA TYR A 101 -10.37 5.85 -12.90
C TYR A 101 -10.80 6.87 -13.95
N VAL A 102 -11.93 7.53 -13.73
CA VAL A 102 -12.40 8.63 -14.58
C VAL A 102 -11.77 9.95 -14.14
N GLU A 103 -11.81 10.96 -15.01
CA GLU A 103 -11.19 12.26 -14.74
C GLU A 103 -11.61 12.87 -13.38
N LYS A 104 -12.90 12.84 -13.08
CA LYS A 104 -13.42 13.30 -11.80
C LYS A 104 -12.85 12.55 -10.58
N ASP A 105 -12.60 11.25 -10.71
CA ASP A 105 -11.95 10.47 -9.65
C ASP A 105 -10.50 10.96 -9.46
N ILE A 106 -9.81 11.23 -10.56
CA ILE A 106 -8.41 11.67 -10.57
C ILE A 106 -8.28 13.06 -9.93
N GLU A 107 -9.19 13.99 -10.28
CA GLU A 107 -9.25 15.32 -9.67
C GLU A 107 -9.44 15.22 -8.15
N LEU A 108 -10.40 14.41 -7.71
CA LEU A 108 -10.69 14.20 -6.30
C LEU A 108 -9.52 13.54 -5.54
N ILE A 109 -8.85 12.57 -6.16
CA ILE A 109 -7.66 11.93 -5.59
C ILE A 109 -6.52 12.95 -5.43
N ASN A 110 -6.27 13.79 -6.44
CA ASN A 110 -5.27 14.85 -6.35
C ASN A 110 -5.56 15.80 -5.19
N GLU A 111 -6.81 16.28 -5.08
CA GLU A 111 -7.25 17.17 -4.00
C GLU A 111 -7.00 16.54 -2.62
N TYR A 112 -7.40 15.28 -2.43
CA TYR A 112 -7.24 14.61 -1.13
C TYR A 112 -5.79 14.28 -0.80
N VAL A 113 -5.00 13.89 -1.78
CA VAL A 113 -3.56 13.65 -1.60
C VAL A 113 -2.83 14.94 -1.23
N GLU A 114 -3.16 16.06 -1.89
CA GLU A 114 -2.60 17.38 -1.58
C GLU A 114 -3.00 17.84 -0.18
N ALA A 115 -4.27 17.69 0.19
CA ALA A 115 -4.76 17.99 1.54
C ALA A 115 -4.04 17.18 2.64
N LEU A 116 -3.52 16.01 2.30
CA LEU A 116 -2.70 15.17 3.18
C LEU A 116 -1.19 15.47 3.04
N SER A 117 -0.80 16.61 2.46
CA SER A 117 0.58 16.99 2.20
C SER A 117 1.37 15.95 1.39
N GLY A 118 0.68 15.24 0.50
CA GLY A 118 1.23 14.25 -0.40
C GLY A 118 1.40 14.79 -1.83
N ARG A 119 2.00 13.97 -2.67
CA ARG A 119 2.15 14.22 -4.10
C ARG A 119 1.73 13.00 -4.90
N VAL A 120 0.83 13.16 -5.88
CA VAL A 120 0.48 12.08 -6.80
C VAL A 120 1.57 11.94 -7.87
N VAL A 121 1.92 10.71 -8.18
CA VAL A 121 2.75 10.32 -9.32
C VAL A 121 2.02 9.24 -10.09
N TYR A 122 1.79 9.48 -11.36
CA TYR A 122 1.10 8.55 -12.23
C TYR A 122 2.10 7.68 -12.98
N VAL A 123 1.81 6.39 -13.05
CA VAL A 123 2.57 5.40 -13.81
C VAL A 123 1.62 4.57 -14.68
N LYS A 124 2.07 4.21 -15.87
CA LYS A 124 1.25 3.48 -16.83
C LYS A 124 1.39 1.97 -16.71
N ASP A 125 2.59 1.52 -16.34
CA ASP A 125 2.96 0.11 -16.32
C ASP A 125 4.10 -0.16 -15.33
N LYS A 126 4.51 -1.43 -15.23
CA LYS A 126 5.61 -1.84 -14.35
C LYS A 126 6.96 -1.21 -14.73
N ALA A 127 7.19 -0.91 -16.01
CA ALA A 127 8.44 -0.33 -16.45
C ALA A 127 8.58 1.11 -15.94
N GLU A 128 7.50 1.91 -16.02
CA GLU A 128 7.46 3.25 -15.43
C GLU A 128 7.55 3.19 -13.90
N PHE A 129 6.93 2.19 -13.25
CA PHE A 129 7.06 1.94 -11.82
C PHE A 129 8.51 1.70 -11.41
N ILE A 130 9.21 0.75 -12.04
CA ILE A 130 10.62 0.43 -11.77
C ILE A 130 11.50 1.66 -12.03
N LYS A 131 11.30 2.35 -13.15
CA LYS A 131 12.01 3.58 -13.50
C LYS A 131 11.82 4.67 -12.43
N PHE A 132 10.60 4.82 -11.93
CA PHE A 132 10.32 5.78 -10.86
C PHE A 132 11.10 5.44 -9.59
N LEU A 133 11.07 4.18 -9.13
CA LEU A 133 11.81 3.76 -7.94
C LEU A 133 13.32 4.01 -8.12
N ASN A 134 13.90 3.57 -9.22
CA ASN A 134 15.33 3.73 -9.51
C ASN A 134 15.77 5.19 -9.59
N SER A 135 14.88 6.09 -10.01
CA SER A 135 15.16 7.53 -10.07
C SER A 135 15.36 8.21 -8.70
N ARG A 136 15.11 7.51 -7.59
CA ARG A 136 15.30 8.10 -6.25
C ARG A 136 16.76 8.37 -5.95
N LYS A 137 17.64 7.47 -6.34
CA LYS A 137 19.08 7.63 -6.20
C LYS A 137 19.60 8.90 -6.88
N ASP A 138 19.15 9.16 -8.10
CA ASP A 138 19.56 10.34 -8.87
C ASP A 138 19.14 11.67 -8.22
N LYS A 139 18.18 11.60 -7.29
CA LYS A 139 17.66 12.75 -6.55
C LYS A 139 18.22 12.85 -5.13
N ASN A 140 19.22 12.08 -4.79
CA ASN A 140 19.79 11.98 -3.43
C ASN A 140 18.73 11.60 -2.38
N ARG A 141 17.76 10.78 -2.77
CA ARG A 141 16.66 10.34 -1.91
C ARG A 141 16.66 8.83 -1.81
N VAL A 142 16.18 8.35 -0.68
CA VAL A 142 15.95 6.91 -0.45
C VAL A 142 14.52 6.65 -0.06
N ILE A 143 14.04 5.47 -0.38
CA ILE A 143 12.72 4.98 0.04
C ILE A 143 12.85 4.48 1.46
N LYS A 144 12.13 5.10 2.40
CA LYS A 144 12.12 4.70 3.81
C LYS A 144 11.01 3.71 4.10
N GLU A 145 9.86 3.92 3.50
CA GLU A 145 8.71 3.02 3.63
C GLU A 145 7.96 2.98 2.31
N MET A 146 7.59 1.77 1.88
CA MET A 146 6.75 1.56 0.71
C MET A 146 5.60 0.61 1.05
N VAL A 147 4.37 1.02 0.71
CA VAL A 147 3.17 0.19 0.87
C VAL A 147 2.54 -0.06 -0.48
N ILE A 148 2.31 -1.33 -0.84
CA ILE A 148 1.79 -1.75 -2.13
C ILE A 148 0.36 -2.27 -1.96
N LEU A 149 -0.58 -1.62 -2.64
CA LEU A 149 -2.01 -1.90 -2.61
C LEU A 149 -2.47 -2.30 -4.01
N CYS A 150 -2.58 -3.59 -4.24
CA CYS A 150 -2.94 -4.14 -5.55
C CYS A 150 -3.60 -5.52 -5.41
N HIS A 151 -4.08 -6.06 -6.53
CA HIS A 151 -4.39 -7.48 -6.61
C HIS A 151 -3.11 -8.31 -6.58
N GLY A 152 -3.23 -9.54 -6.06
CA GLY A 152 -2.16 -10.52 -6.08
C GLY A 152 -2.66 -11.88 -6.57
N ILE A 153 -1.82 -12.53 -7.31
CA ILE A 153 -1.84 -13.98 -7.55
C ILE A 153 -0.47 -14.50 -7.12
N ILE A 154 -0.34 -15.80 -6.93
CA ILE A 154 0.95 -16.39 -6.57
C ILE A 154 2.03 -15.90 -7.53
N ASP A 155 3.17 -15.47 -7.00
CA ASP A 155 4.33 -14.96 -7.74
C ASP A 155 4.12 -13.62 -8.50
N THR A 156 2.98 -12.93 -8.30
CA THR A 156 2.67 -11.72 -9.08
C THR A 156 1.89 -10.70 -8.28
N ALA A 157 2.38 -9.47 -8.21
CA ALA A 157 1.59 -8.28 -7.88
C ALA A 157 0.98 -7.72 -9.16
N SER A 158 -0.35 -7.63 -9.24
CA SER A 158 -1.05 -7.21 -10.44
C SER A 158 -1.65 -5.83 -10.28
N PHE A 159 -1.05 -4.84 -10.92
CA PHE A 159 -1.49 -3.45 -10.87
C PHE A 159 -2.64 -3.14 -11.81
N HIS A 160 -2.86 -3.97 -12.88
CA HIS A 160 -3.88 -3.74 -13.91
C HIS A 160 -4.94 -4.85 -13.98
N TYR A 161 -5.08 -5.68 -12.98
CA TYR A 161 -5.77 -6.97 -13.00
C TYR A 161 -7.02 -7.08 -13.89
N HIS A 162 -7.87 -6.05 -13.93
CA HIS A 162 -9.10 -6.03 -14.74
C HIS A 162 -9.01 -5.18 -16.01
N HIS A 163 -7.87 -4.55 -16.27
CA HIS A 163 -7.69 -3.60 -17.37
C HIS A 163 -6.72 -4.11 -18.44
N GLU A 164 -6.25 -5.34 -18.30
CA GLU A 164 -5.37 -5.96 -19.29
C GLU A 164 -6.18 -6.54 -20.45
N ASN A 165 -5.69 -6.31 -21.66
CA ASN A 165 -6.30 -6.88 -22.86
C ASN A 165 -5.90 -8.36 -22.98
N LYS A 166 -6.89 -9.23 -23.23
CA LYS A 166 -6.63 -10.64 -23.52
C LYS A 166 -5.68 -10.76 -24.72
N GLY A 167 -4.60 -11.52 -24.55
CA GLY A 167 -3.63 -11.80 -25.63
C GLY A 167 -2.53 -10.76 -25.85
N LYS A 168 -2.48 -9.68 -25.06
CA LYS A 168 -1.36 -8.72 -25.04
C LYS A 168 -0.46 -8.97 -23.83
N GLU A 169 0.79 -8.48 -23.91
CA GLU A 169 1.70 -8.49 -22.80
C GLU A 169 1.05 -7.79 -21.59
N LYS A 170 1.13 -8.43 -20.44
CA LYS A 170 0.55 -7.93 -19.20
C LYS A 170 1.51 -6.95 -18.54
N THR A 171 1.49 -5.73 -19.02
CA THR A 171 2.41 -4.66 -18.61
C THR A 171 2.23 -4.21 -17.15
N GLY A 172 1.09 -4.54 -16.53
CA GLY A 172 0.80 -4.27 -15.12
C GLY A 172 1.16 -5.41 -14.16
N GLU A 173 1.73 -6.53 -14.62
CA GLU A 173 2.17 -7.63 -13.77
C GLU A 173 3.63 -7.43 -13.33
N PHE A 174 3.84 -7.22 -12.02
CA PHE A 174 5.16 -7.20 -11.39
C PHE A 174 5.39 -8.56 -10.73
N LYS A 175 6.34 -9.33 -11.27
CA LYS A 175 6.63 -10.71 -10.86
C LYS A 175 7.91 -10.78 -10.04
N SER A 176 8.13 -11.89 -9.34
CA SER A 176 9.36 -12.15 -8.59
C SER A 176 10.63 -11.92 -9.42
N ARG A 177 10.61 -12.27 -10.72
CA ARG A 177 11.72 -12.02 -11.62
C ARG A 177 12.01 -10.55 -11.93
N ASP A 178 11.01 -9.67 -11.77
CA ASP A 178 11.14 -8.23 -12.03
C ASP A 178 11.76 -7.48 -10.83
N VAL A 179 11.85 -8.16 -9.67
CA VAL A 179 12.36 -7.57 -8.42
C VAL A 179 13.81 -7.11 -8.57
N VAL A 180 14.63 -7.85 -9.31
CA VAL A 180 16.04 -7.54 -9.56
C VAL A 180 16.26 -6.27 -10.39
N ASP A 181 15.23 -5.81 -11.10
CA ASP A 181 15.29 -4.59 -11.91
C ASP A 181 15.22 -3.31 -11.05
N VAL A 182 14.83 -3.43 -9.78
CA VAL A 182 14.84 -2.34 -8.80
C VAL A 182 16.14 -2.39 -8.01
N GLN A 183 16.90 -1.29 -8.03
CA GLN A 183 18.22 -1.22 -7.40
C GLN A 183 18.10 -1.18 -5.87
N GLU A 184 18.85 -2.00 -5.16
CA GLU A 184 18.96 -1.99 -3.68
C GLU A 184 19.25 -0.57 -3.14
N ALA A 185 20.15 0.15 -3.79
CA ALA A 185 20.62 1.48 -3.36
C ALA A 185 19.54 2.57 -3.33
N VAL A 186 18.32 2.30 -3.80
CA VAL A 186 17.19 3.25 -3.70
C VAL A 186 16.46 3.15 -2.36
N PHE A 187 16.73 2.12 -1.57
CA PHE A 187 16.13 1.93 -0.25
C PHE A 187 17.04 2.41 0.87
N ASP A 188 16.45 2.91 1.96
CA ASP A 188 17.16 3.20 3.20
C ASP A 188 17.59 1.88 3.86
N TYR A 189 18.67 1.87 4.62
CA TYR A 189 19.24 0.68 5.27
C TYR A 189 18.26 -0.05 6.22
N ASP A 190 17.26 0.65 6.72
CA ASP A 190 16.21 0.14 7.59
C ASP A 190 14.81 0.34 6.97
N ALA A 191 14.75 0.33 5.63
CA ALA A 191 13.48 0.46 4.93
C ALA A 191 12.54 -0.72 5.17
N VAL A 192 11.24 -0.41 5.13
CA VAL A 192 10.19 -1.41 5.25
C VAL A 192 9.29 -1.37 4.02
N VAL A 193 9.05 -2.52 3.41
CA VAL A 193 8.08 -2.69 2.32
C VAL A 193 6.92 -3.52 2.84
N THR A 194 5.69 -3.03 2.72
CA THR A 194 4.49 -3.80 3.05
C THR A 194 3.67 -4.01 1.78
N THR A 195 3.39 -5.24 1.42
CA THR A 195 2.51 -5.55 0.30
C THR A 195 1.20 -6.20 0.76
N TYR A 196 0.09 -5.61 0.31
CA TYR A 196 -1.26 -6.14 0.49
C TYR A 196 -1.74 -6.95 -0.72
N ALA A 197 -0.84 -7.29 -1.64
CA ALA A 197 -1.14 -8.25 -2.70
C ALA A 197 -1.42 -9.63 -2.09
N CYS A 198 -2.50 -10.27 -2.55
CA CYS A 198 -2.84 -11.62 -2.11
C CYS A 198 -1.68 -12.59 -2.37
N ARG A 199 -1.34 -13.42 -1.39
CA ARG A 199 -0.39 -14.52 -1.55
C ARG A 199 1.02 -14.10 -1.99
N ALA A 200 1.43 -12.87 -1.67
CA ALA A 200 2.78 -12.41 -1.98
C ALA A 200 3.87 -13.11 -1.13
N GLY A 201 3.47 -13.76 -0.05
CA GLY A 201 4.36 -14.53 0.84
C GLY A 201 4.55 -15.99 0.47
N ILE A 202 4.01 -16.48 -0.66
CA ILE A 202 4.17 -17.86 -1.14
C ILE A 202 4.58 -17.89 -2.60
N SER A 203 5.10 -19.05 -3.07
CA SER A 203 5.58 -19.25 -4.43
C SER A 203 4.89 -20.43 -5.13
N VAL A 204 4.91 -20.42 -6.45
CA VAL A 204 4.50 -21.56 -7.28
C VAL A 204 5.41 -22.78 -7.15
N ASP A 205 6.63 -22.60 -6.63
CA ASP A 205 7.59 -23.67 -6.40
C ASP A 205 7.24 -24.50 -5.14
N GLY A 206 6.29 -24.02 -4.33
CA GLY A 206 5.78 -24.77 -3.18
C GLY A 206 5.08 -26.06 -3.60
N LYS A 207 5.38 -27.16 -2.92
CA LYS A 207 4.75 -28.46 -3.17
C LYS A 207 3.33 -28.52 -2.63
N ASP A 208 3.10 -27.76 -1.56
CA ASP A 208 1.82 -27.66 -0.88
C ASP A 208 1.49 -26.18 -0.59
N LEU A 209 0.51 -25.63 -1.31
CA LEU A 209 0.06 -24.25 -1.11
C LEU A 209 -0.77 -24.07 0.16
N THR A 210 -0.88 -25.08 1.01
CA THR A 210 -1.72 -25.08 2.21
C THR A 210 -0.94 -25.20 3.51
N GLY A 211 0.41 -25.27 3.47
CA GLY A 211 1.16 -25.56 4.67
C GLY A 211 2.63 -25.15 4.66
N MET A 212 3.46 -25.90 5.37
CA MET A 212 4.88 -25.60 5.56
C MET A 212 5.72 -25.61 4.26
N ASP A 213 5.17 -26.11 3.18
CA ASP A 213 5.84 -26.28 1.88
C ASP A 213 5.25 -25.32 0.82
N ALA A 214 4.78 -24.17 1.24
CA ALA A 214 4.17 -23.18 0.34
C ALA A 214 5.21 -22.33 -0.45
N GLY A 215 6.49 -22.66 -0.36
CA GLY A 215 7.57 -22.01 -1.12
C GLY A 215 7.84 -20.58 -0.66
N GLN A 216 7.78 -20.33 0.66
CA GLN A 216 7.99 -19.00 1.24
C GLN A 216 9.36 -18.43 0.88
N GLU A 217 10.39 -19.26 0.83
CA GLU A 217 11.78 -18.93 0.49
C GLU A 217 11.93 -18.38 -0.94
N ASN A 218 11.02 -18.77 -1.85
CA ASN A 218 11.00 -18.31 -3.25
C ASN A 218 9.88 -17.29 -3.53
N SER A 219 9.16 -16.87 -2.49
CA SER A 219 8.05 -15.93 -2.62
C SER A 219 8.50 -14.56 -3.14
N PRO A 220 7.59 -13.77 -3.77
CA PRO A 220 7.86 -12.40 -4.12
C PRO A 220 8.35 -11.57 -2.93
N ALA A 221 7.79 -11.81 -1.73
CA ALA A 221 8.17 -11.09 -0.51
C ALA A 221 9.61 -11.39 -0.10
N GLN A 222 10.03 -12.66 -0.11
CA GLN A 222 11.41 -13.01 0.22
C GLN A 222 12.38 -12.48 -0.83
N LYS A 223 12.05 -12.59 -2.13
CA LYS A 223 12.89 -12.02 -3.20
C LYS A 223 13.04 -10.50 -3.08
N MET A 224 11.96 -9.78 -2.70
CA MET A 224 12.07 -8.35 -2.41
C MET A 224 13.01 -8.10 -1.22
N ALA A 225 12.89 -8.89 -0.14
CA ALA A 225 13.75 -8.75 1.02
C ALA A 225 15.22 -8.97 0.67
N ASP A 226 15.52 -10.02 -0.06
CA ASP A 226 16.90 -10.38 -0.44
C ASP A 226 17.53 -9.42 -1.46
N CYS A 227 16.76 -9.03 -2.50
CA CYS A 227 17.29 -8.19 -3.58
C CYS A 227 17.40 -6.72 -3.20
N TRP A 228 16.53 -6.25 -2.30
CA TRP A 228 16.46 -4.84 -1.90
C TRP A 228 17.11 -4.56 -0.55
N ASP A 229 17.59 -5.58 0.16
CA ASP A 229 18.14 -5.53 1.53
C ASP A 229 17.21 -4.79 2.51
N VAL A 230 15.92 -5.16 2.50
CA VAL A 230 14.86 -4.52 3.28
C VAL A 230 13.99 -5.53 4.04
N SER A 231 13.34 -5.07 5.10
CA SER A 231 12.29 -5.87 5.73
C SER A 231 11.00 -5.82 4.89
N VAL A 232 10.43 -6.97 4.54
CA VAL A 232 9.18 -7.05 3.76
C VAL A 232 8.06 -7.68 4.60
N ARG A 233 6.86 -7.08 4.55
CA ARG A 233 5.65 -7.64 5.15
C ARG A 233 4.66 -8.02 4.06
N ALA A 234 4.17 -9.26 4.10
CA ALA A 234 3.26 -9.79 3.08
C ALA A 234 2.31 -10.84 3.65
N PHE A 235 1.20 -11.06 2.96
CA PHE A 235 0.28 -12.16 3.24
C PHE A 235 0.73 -13.45 2.55
N GLU A 236 0.74 -14.56 3.29
CA GLU A 236 0.72 -15.91 2.71
C GLU A 236 -0.68 -16.25 2.18
N MET A 237 -1.70 -15.76 2.85
CA MET A 237 -3.11 -15.89 2.50
C MET A 237 -3.58 -14.80 1.53
N ARG A 238 -4.86 -14.80 1.19
CA ARG A 238 -5.47 -13.67 0.48
C ARG A 238 -5.59 -12.47 1.42
N SER A 239 -5.53 -11.27 0.87
CA SER A 239 -5.90 -10.06 1.55
C SER A 239 -7.41 -9.81 1.40
N ASP A 240 -8.07 -9.45 2.50
CA ASP A 240 -9.48 -9.09 2.52
C ASP A 240 -9.67 -7.58 2.61
N TYR A 241 -10.28 -7.01 1.59
CA TYR A 241 -10.65 -5.60 1.51
C TYR A 241 -12.10 -5.34 1.91
N SER A 242 -12.89 -6.36 2.29
CA SER A 242 -14.29 -6.16 2.67
C SER A 242 -14.44 -5.41 4.00
N SER A 243 -13.45 -5.54 4.87
CA SER A 243 -13.46 -4.95 6.21
C SER A 243 -12.81 -3.56 6.31
N ILE A 244 -12.38 -2.97 5.21
CA ILE A 244 -11.62 -1.69 5.25
C ILE A 244 -12.45 -0.50 5.73
N TYR A 245 -13.78 -0.56 5.59
CA TYR A 245 -14.70 0.47 6.06
C TYR A 245 -15.37 0.11 7.38
N GLY A 246 -15.51 -1.18 7.67
CA GLY A 246 -16.06 -1.71 8.92
C GLY A 246 -15.91 -3.21 9.00
N THR A 247 -15.91 -3.75 10.22
CA THR A 247 -16.01 -5.21 10.42
C THR A 247 -17.38 -5.72 9.99
N LYS A 248 -17.51 -7.02 9.73
CA LYS A 248 -18.82 -7.66 9.43
C LYS A 248 -19.87 -7.33 10.50
N LYS A 249 -19.47 -7.23 11.78
CA LYS A 249 -20.36 -6.85 12.87
C LYS A 249 -20.82 -5.39 12.79
N GLU A 250 -19.90 -4.48 12.49
CA GLU A 250 -20.19 -3.04 12.34
C GLU A 250 -21.06 -2.79 11.10
N ILE A 251 -20.76 -3.48 9.99
CA ILE A 251 -21.56 -3.41 8.76
C ILE A 251 -23.00 -3.87 9.03
N ARG A 252 -23.20 -5.05 9.65
CA ARG A 252 -24.52 -5.53 10.02
C ARG A 252 -25.26 -4.60 10.97
N ALA A 253 -24.54 -4.00 11.94
CA ALA A 253 -25.13 -3.03 12.85
C ALA A 253 -25.59 -1.76 12.10
N ALA A 254 -24.83 -1.33 11.07
CA ALA A 254 -25.21 -0.18 10.26
C ALA A 254 -26.39 -0.50 9.31
N GLU A 255 -26.43 -1.70 8.75
CA GLU A 255 -27.54 -2.19 7.90
C GLU A 255 -28.88 -2.15 8.64
N ASN A 256 -28.90 -2.35 9.95
CA ASN A 256 -30.14 -2.20 10.75
C ASN A 256 -30.68 -0.76 10.76
N TYR A 257 -29.92 0.23 10.35
CA TYR A 257 -30.40 1.61 10.21
C TYR A 257 -30.87 1.94 8.80
N GLU A 258 -30.63 1.05 7.83
CA GLU A 258 -30.95 1.28 6.41
C GLU A 258 -32.43 1.61 6.20
N ASP A 259 -33.31 0.76 6.73
CA ASP A 259 -34.77 0.94 6.61
C ASP A 259 -35.23 2.28 7.21
N VAL A 260 -34.71 2.65 8.39
CA VAL A 260 -35.06 3.91 9.07
C VAL A 260 -34.61 5.12 8.28
N ILE A 261 -33.43 5.02 7.66
CA ILE A 261 -32.83 6.09 6.85
C ILE A 261 -33.64 6.26 5.55
N GLU A 262 -33.94 5.15 4.85
CA GLU A 262 -34.69 5.19 3.60
C GLU A 262 -36.12 5.69 3.80
N GLU A 263 -36.84 5.21 4.82
CA GLU A 263 -38.20 5.64 5.12
C GLU A 263 -38.27 7.16 5.37
N TYR A 264 -37.32 7.68 6.14
CA TYR A 264 -37.26 9.13 6.38
C TYR A 264 -36.95 9.93 5.12
N GLU A 265 -35.98 9.49 4.31
CA GLU A 265 -35.57 10.16 3.08
C GLU A 265 -36.69 10.15 2.02
N GLU A 266 -37.42 9.05 1.89
CA GLU A 266 -38.59 8.96 1.02
C GLU A 266 -39.71 9.90 1.48
N SER A 267 -39.99 9.93 2.78
CA SER A 267 -40.97 10.84 3.38
C SER A 267 -40.60 12.30 3.16
N LEU A 268 -39.33 12.64 3.36
CA LEU A 268 -38.81 13.99 3.14
C LEU A 268 -38.86 14.39 1.65
N SER A 269 -38.50 13.46 0.75
CA SER A 269 -38.62 13.69 -0.69
C SER A 269 -40.06 13.91 -1.13
N GLY A 270 -40.99 13.12 -0.60
CA GLY A 270 -42.43 13.26 -0.84
C GLY A 270 -42.96 14.62 -0.34
N TYR A 271 -42.55 15.01 0.85
CA TYR A 271 -42.88 16.34 1.41
C TYR A 271 -42.36 17.47 0.50
N ASN A 272 -41.11 17.45 0.13
CA ASN A 272 -40.50 18.50 -0.70
C ASN A 272 -41.18 18.62 -2.07
N LYS A 273 -41.55 17.49 -2.70
CA LYS A 273 -42.31 17.50 -3.96
C LYS A 273 -43.69 18.13 -3.79
N LYS A 274 -44.40 17.79 -2.72
CA LYS A 274 -45.76 18.39 -2.44
C LYS A 274 -45.63 19.87 -2.16
N LYS A 275 -44.67 20.28 -1.36
CA LYS A 275 -44.45 21.72 -1.02
C LYS A 275 -44.07 22.55 -2.24
N ALA A 276 -43.31 21.98 -3.20
CA ALA A 276 -42.96 22.68 -4.43
C ALA A 276 -44.14 22.88 -5.41
N ASN A 277 -45.20 22.05 -5.29
CA ASN A 277 -46.34 22.02 -6.20
C ASN A 277 -47.65 22.56 -5.57
N SER A 278 -47.61 23.08 -4.33
CA SER A 278 -48.84 23.50 -3.63
C SER A 278 -48.51 24.54 -2.59
N ASP A 279 -49.36 25.57 -2.49
CA ASP A 279 -49.33 26.60 -1.41
C ASP A 279 -49.97 26.11 -0.11
N VAL A 280 -50.32 24.81 -0.04
CA VAL A 280 -50.91 24.25 1.18
C VAL A 280 -49.84 24.05 2.23
N ASP A 281 -50.14 24.49 3.45
CA ASP A 281 -49.24 24.30 4.61
C ASP A 281 -49.25 22.81 5.01
N ILE A 282 -48.18 22.12 4.69
CA ILE A 282 -47.98 20.69 5.00
C ILE A 282 -46.86 20.56 6.05
N THR A 283 -47.05 19.68 7.02
CA THR A 283 -46.08 19.44 8.08
C THR A 283 -44.94 18.58 7.54
N PRO A 284 -43.65 18.98 7.78
CA PRO A 284 -42.53 18.16 7.39
C PRO A 284 -42.51 16.83 8.17
N PRO A 285 -41.96 15.76 7.60
CA PRO A 285 -41.80 14.49 8.32
C PRO A 285 -40.89 14.68 9.53
N GLN A 286 -41.25 14.01 10.61
CA GLN A 286 -40.43 14.06 11.83
C GLN A 286 -39.12 13.33 11.58
N LYS A 287 -37.99 14.04 11.82
CA LYS A 287 -36.68 13.45 11.72
C LYS A 287 -36.49 12.42 12.83
N PRO A 288 -36.04 11.17 12.51
CA PRO A 288 -35.78 10.17 13.53
C PRO A 288 -34.75 10.67 14.56
N GLU A 289 -34.91 10.22 15.80
CA GLU A 289 -33.92 10.47 16.84
C GLU A 289 -32.56 9.88 16.41
N ASN A 290 -31.48 10.63 16.59
CA ASN A 290 -30.11 10.23 16.21
C ASN A 290 -29.90 9.98 14.70
N TYR A 291 -30.79 10.45 13.82
CA TYR A 291 -30.68 10.25 12.37
C TYR A 291 -29.30 10.63 11.81
N ASP A 292 -28.73 11.77 12.21
CA ASP A 292 -27.44 12.24 11.69
C ASP A 292 -26.29 11.32 12.09
N GLU A 293 -26.35 10.78 13.28
CA GLU A 293 -25.36 9.79 13.76
C GLU A 293 -25.52 8.45 13.05
N MET A 294 -26.74 7.95 12.94
CA MET A 294 -27.05 6.69 12.22
C MET A 294 -26.62 6.75 10.75
N SER A 295 -26.99 7.86 10.07
CA SER A 295 -26.67 8.10 8.68
C SER A 295 -25.16 8.18 8.45
N LYS A 296 -24.46 8.92 9.30
CA LYS A 296 -23.00 9.03 9.23
C LYS A 296 -22.34 7.65 9.46
N ARG A 297 -22.78 6.92 10.47
CA ARG A 297 -22.22 5.60 10.79
C ARG A 297 -22.47 4.59 9.67
N TYR A 298 -23.65 4.63 9.07
CA TYR A 298 -23.97 3.81 7.91
C TYR A 298 -23.04 4.09 6.74
N ASP A 299 -22.82 5.36 6.41
CA ASP A 299 -21.92 5.78 5.34
C ASP A 299 -20.46 5.37 5.63
N ASP A 300 -20.03 5.58 6.87
CA ASP A 300 -18.66 5.32 7.29
C ASP A 300 -18.27 3.83 7.19
N VAL A 301 -19.21 2.91 7.42
CA VAL A 301 -18.92 1.47 7.48
C VAL A 301 -19.34 0.69 6.24
N THR A 302 -20.30 1.18 5.48
CA THR A 302 -20.78 0.48 4.28
C THR A 302 -20.09 0.95 3.01
N ALA A 303 -19.56 2.17 3.00
CA ALA A 303 -19.01 2.84 1.81
C ALA A 303 -19.93 2.68 0.58
N ARG A 304 -21.23 2.61 0.82
CA ARG A 304 -22.22 2.44 -0.22
C ARG A 304 -22.36 3.74 -1.02
N ASP A 305 -22.83 3.58 -2.23
CA ASP A 305 -23.12 4.64 -3.19
C ASP A 305 -24.20 5.65 -2.72
N ALA A 306 -24.83 5.36 -1.59
CA ALA A 306 -25.67 6.30 -0.86
C ALA A 306 -24.98 7.68 -0.66
N ASN A 307 -23.66 7.67 -0.65
CA ASN A 307 -22.84 8.87 -0.62
C ASN A 307 -23.00 9.77 -1.86
N ALA A 308 -23.33 9.23 -3.01
CA ALA A 308 -23.70 10.03 -4.17
C ALA A 308 -24.95 10.90 -3.91
N LYS A 309 -25.91 10.37 -3.15
CA LYS A 309 -27.11 11.10 -2.73
C LYS A 309 -26.80 12.16 -1.65
N ARG A 310 -25.72 12.01 -0.90
CA ARG A 310 -25.32 12.86 0.23
C ARG A 310 -24.13 13.78 -0.07
N GLY A 311 -23.63 13.75 -1.30
CA GLY A 311 -22.52 14.60 -1.75
C GLY A 311 -21.12 14.15 -1.34
N ALA A 312 -20.99 13.00 -0.64
CA ALA A 312 -19.70 12.35 -0.43
C ALA A 312 -19.49 11.30 -1.51
N GLY A 313 -18.38 11.34 -2.20
CA GLY A 313 -18.03 10.33 -3.20
C GLY A 313 -17.64 9.01 -2.55
N PRO A 314 -17.51 7.92 -3.34
CA PRO A 314 -17.01 6.63 -2.87
C PRO A 314 -15.52 6.68 -2.47
N ILE A 315 -14.81 7.77 -2.79
CA ILE A 315 -13.45 8.07 -2.35
C ILE A 315 -13.55 8.98 -1.12
N ALA A 316 -13.11 8.47 0.04
CA ALA A 316 -13.17 9.21 1.29
C ALA A 316 -11.92 10.09 1.48
N PRO A 317 -12.06 11.36 1.92
CA PRO A 317 -10.91 12.27 2.10
C PRO A 317 -9.82 11.73 3.03
N ASN A 318 -10.23 10.98 4.06
CA ASN A 318 -9.33 10.35 5.03
C ASN A 318 -9.02 8.89 4.70
N GLY A 319 -9.52 8.38 3.57
CA GLY A 319 -9.35 7.01 3.14
C GLY A 319 -10.15 6.00 3.98
N ALA A 320 -9.74 4.75 3.92
CA ALA A 320 -10.35 3.64 4.62
C ALA A 320 -10.20 3.75 6.15
N TRP A 321 -11.08 3.10 6.89
CA TRP A 321 -10.99 3.02 8.35
C TRP A 321 -9.90 2.07 8.82
N ARG A 322 -9.66 1.01 8.05
CA ARG A 322 -8.67 -0.03 8.32
C ARG A 322 -7.87 -0.34 7.08
N MET A 323 -6.70 -0.91 7.27
CA MET A 323 -5.98 -1.60 6.20
C MET A 323 -6.61 -2.99 6.00
N PRO A 324 -6.37 -3.62 4.84
CA PRO A 324 -6.88 -4.97 4.56
C PRO A 324 -6.45 -5.98 5.62
N GLY A 325 -7.37 -6.88 5.96
CA GLY A 325 -7.11 -8.01 6.84
C GLY A 325 -6.76 -9.28 6.07
N THR A 326 -6.70 -10.40 6.80
CA THR A 326 -6.56 -11.75 6.22
C THR A 326 -7.90 -12.20 5.64
N GLY A 327 -7.88 -12.65 4.40
CA GLY A 327 -9.02 -13.24 3.73
C GLY A 327 -8.93 -14.76 3.68
N ASP A 328 -9.97 -15.39 3.14
CA ASP A 328 -10.07 -16.84 3.02
C ASP A 328 -8.94 -17.42 2.15
N SER A 329 -8.32 -18.48 2.61
CA SER A 329 -7.29 -19.25 1.92
C SER A 329 -7.37 -20.70 2.37
N PRO A 330 -6.72 -21.62 1.65
CA PRO A 330 -6.56 -23.00 2.13
C PRO A 330 -5.99 -23.02 3.54
N GLU A 331 -6.34 -24.05 4.31
CA GLU A 331 -5.83 -24.27 5.67
C GLU A 331 -4.30 -24.43 5.68
N GLY A 332 -3.69 -24.08 6.79
CA GLY A 332 -2.26 -24.27 7.05
C GLY A 332 -1.37 -23.07 6.74
N LEU A 333 -1.85 -22.07 5.98
CA LEU A 333 -1.12 -20.83 5.79
C LEU A 333 -1.29 -19.90 7.00
N LYS A 334 -0.27 -19.07 7.25
CA LYS A 334 -0.30 -18.15 8.40
C LYS A 334 -1.21 -16.95 8.13
N GLU A 335 -2.01 -16.61 9.13
CA GLU A 335 -2.83 -15.41 9.13
C GLU A 335 -1.98 -14.15 9.36
N GLY A 336 -2.50 -13.02 8.86
CA GLY A 336 -1.85 -11.73 9.00
C GLY A 336 -0.65 -11.53 8.07
N LEU A 337 -0.04 -10.36 8.23
CA LEU A 337 1.19 -10.02 7.52
C LEU A 337 2.37 -10.73 8.17
N GLN A 338 3.02 -11.61 7.41
CA GLN A 338 4.28 -12.24 7.80
C GLN A 338 5.45 -11.32 7.42
N THR A 339 6.54 -11.40 8.18
CA THR A 339 7.74 -10.59 7.94
C THR A 339 8.84 -11.46 7.32
N TYR A 340 9.43 -10.99 6.25
CA TYR A 340 10.52 -11.59 5.48
C TYR A 340 11.76 -10.71 5.64
N GLN A 341 12.87 -11.31 6.05
CA GLN A 341 14.13 -10.61 6.27
C GLN A 341 15.16 -11.00 5.20
N PRO A 342 16.09 -10.10 4.84
CA PRO A 342 17.18 -10.44 3.94
C PRO A 342 17.97 -11.64 4.44
N GLY A 343 18.21 -12.63 3.57
CA GLY A 343 19.00 -13.81 3.86
C GLY A 343 18.38 -14.80 4.85
N GLU A 344 17.10 -14.70 5.17
CA GLU A 344 16.43 -15.58 6.14
C GLU A 344 16.43 -17.06 5.71
N TRP A 345 16.43 -17.31 4.41
CA TRP A 345 16.36 -18.66 3.82
C TRP A 345 17.63 -19.11 3.10
N THR A 346 18.71 -18.30 3.15
CA THR A 346 20.01 -18.72 2.60
C THR A 346 20.74 -19.59 3.61
N LEU A 347 20.50 -20.90 3.57
CA LEU A 347 21.28 -21.94 4.24
C LEU A 347 22.10 -22.72 3.22
#